data_6d693db6d36d4597aa99989aa1902238
#
_entry.id   6d693db6d36d4597aa99989aa1902238
#
_cell.length_a   1.000
_cell.length_b   1.000
_cell.length_c   1.000
_cell.angle_alpha   90.00
_cell.angle_beta   90.00
_cell.angle_gamma   90.00
#
_symmetry.space_group_name_H-M   'P 1'
#
loop_
_entity.id
_entity.type
_entity.pdbx_description
1 polymer ?
#
loop_
_entity_poly.entity_id
_entity_poly.type
_entity_poly.pdbx_seq_one_letter_code
_entity_poly.pdbx_strand_id
1 'polypeptide(L)'
;SSIPSEGKSSVSVNLALSLAREGKKVLLIDGDLRGPSDKALLGITKPSEGLGQCLSGSLDQVHFLRYEETSLYVFAGSEPIHAPMNLLQYDKLEALINTLRPMFDYIVLDTPPCAMMADALAMCRHVDRVIYVIREDFAATTQIFEGIQALAGADARMAGFVFNCAANVRGSSSGYGYGYGYGYGKTKRKSAE
;
A
#
# COMPACT_ATOMS: atom_id res chain seq x y z
N SER A 1 7.88 2.37 4.45
CA SER A 1 8.96 1.43 4.81
C SER A 1 10.30 1.91 4.30
N SER A 2 11.39 1.31 4.83
CA SER A 2 12.77 1.71 4.50
C SER A 2 13.23 1.12 3.17
N ILE A 3 13.06 -0.18 3.00
CA ILE A 3 13.60 -0.98 1.90
C ILE A 3 12.50 -1.80 1.20
N PRO A 4 12.77 -2.37 0.01
CA PRO A 4 11.84 -3.27 -0.65
C PRO A 4 11.53 -4.52 0.19
N SER A 5 10.41 -5.20 -0.10
CA SER A 5 10.01 -6.48 0.51
C SER A 5 9.69 -6.46 2.02
N GLU A 6 9.45 -5.29 2.61
CA GLU A 6 8.93 -5.18 3.98
C GLU A 6 7.42 -5.43 4.08
N GLY A 7 6.73 -5.60 2.94
CA GLY A 7 5.30 -5.92 2.87
C GLY A 7 4.38 -4.71 2.80
N LYS A 8 4.87 -3.54 2.35
CA LYS A 8 4.07 -2.32 2.14
C LYS A 8 2.79 -2.58 1.35
N SER A 9 2.94 -3.05 0.10
CA SER A 9 1.83 -3.31 -0.80
C SER A 9 0.85 -4.34 -0.22
N SER A 10 1.36 -5.39 0.45
CA SER A 10 0.49 -6.34 1.17
C SER A 10 -0.31 -5.67 2.28
N VAL A 11 0.29 -4.75 3.04
CA VAL A 11 -0.40 -3.99 4.08
C VAL A 11 -1.41 -3.03 3.46
N SER A 12 -1.04 -2.30 2.40
CA SER A 12 -1.91 -1.35 1.69
C SER A 12 -3.15 -2.05 1.11
N VAL A 13 -2.96 -3.16 0.40
CA VAL A 13 -4.04 -3.97 -0.18
C VAL A 13 -4.97 -4.51 0.90
N ASN A 14 -4.42 -5.11 1.98
CA ASN A 14 -5.25 -5.67 3.06
C ASN A 14 -5.99 -4.58 3.85
N LEU A 15 -5.40 -3.43 4.07
CA LEU A 15 -6.08 -2.28 4.69
C LEU A 15 -7.25 -1.80 3.83
N ALA A 16 -7.02 -1.62 2.53
CA ALA A 16 -8.04 -1.18 1.59
C ALA A 16 -9.21 -2.20 1.51
N LEU A 17 -8.90 -3.48 1.45
CA LEU A 17 -9.89 -4.57 1.48
C LEU A 17 -10.70 -4.59 2.78
N SER A 18 -10.05 -4.41 3.94
CA SER A 18 -10.71 -4.40 5.24
C SER A 18 -11.71 -3.24 5.34
N LEU A 19 -11.31 -2.05 4.95
CA LEU A 19 -12.18 -0.87 4.93
C LEU A 19 -13.37 -1.06 3.96
N ALA A 20 -13.12 -1.62 2.77
CA ALA A 20 -14.16 -1.88 1.79
C ALA A 20 -15.17 -2.94 2.28
N ARG A 21 -14.73 -3.95 3.02
CA ARG A 21 -15.61 -4.97 3.65
C ARG A 21 -16.49 -4.38 4.76
N GLU A 22 -16.03 -3.31 5.40
CA GLU A 22 -16.83 -2.53 6.34
C GLU A 22 -17.81 -1.55 5.66
N GLY A 23 -17.96 -1.64 4.33
CA GLY A 23 -18.89 -0.83 3.55
C GLY A 23 -18.39 0.56 3.19
N LYS A 24 -17.11 0.86 3.42
CA LYS A 24 -16.49 2.12 3.01
C LYS A 24 -16.17 2.11 1.53
N LYS A 25 -16.36 3.23 0.86
CA LYS A 25 -15.94 3.42 -0.53
C LYS A 25 -14.45 3.76 -0.57
N VAL A 26 -13.62 2.81 -0.98
CA VAL A 26 -12.16 2.90 -0.89
C VAL A 26 -11.53 2.94 -2.26
N LEU A 27 -10.53 3.80 -2.45
CA LEU A 27 -9.64 3.81 -3.59
C LEU A 27 -8.24 3.36 -3.14
N LEU A 28 -7.72 2.30 -3.75
CA LEU A 28 -6.33 1.89 -3.65
C LEU A 28 -5.57 2.44 -4.87
N ILE A 29 -4.57 3.25 -4.64
CA ILE A 29 -3.68 3.80 -5.67
C ILE A 29 -2.32 3.14 -5.54
N ASP A 30 -1.89 2.43 -6.60
CA ASP A 30 -0.51 1.95 -6.71
C ASP A 30 0.40 3.11 -7.11
N GLY A 31 1.14 3.62 -6.15
CA GLY A 31 2.10 4.71 -6.31
C GLY A 31 3.54 4.22 -6.52
N ASP A 32 3.80 2.90 -6.49
CA ASP A 32 5.09 2.37 -6.91
C ASP A 32 5.17 2.32 -8.44
N LEU A 33 5.38 3.49 -9.02
CA LEU A 33 5.43 3.66 -10.48
C LEU A 33 6.60 2.91 -11.15
N ARG A 34 7.55 2.42 -10.36
CA ARG A 34 8.73 1.67 -10.85
C ARG A 34 8.47 0.18 -10.92
N GLY A 35 7.60 -0.33 -10.05
CA GLY A 35 7.28 -1.75 -9.93
C GLY A 35 5.86 -1.96 -9.40
N PRO A 36 4.82 -1.55 -10.16
CA PRO A 36 3.44 -1.67 -9.70
C PRO A 36 3.10 -3.12 -9.38
N SER A 37 2.51 -3.38 -8.21
CA SER A 37 2.29 -4.73 -7.69
C SER A 37 0.88 -4.98 -7.13
N ASP A 38 0.11 -3.93 -6.86
CA ASP A 38 -1.20 -4.05 -6.20
C ASP A 38 -2.20 -4.89 -6.99
N LYS A 39 -2.19 -4.77 -8.32
CA LYS A 39 -3.03 -5.59 -9.20
C LYS A 39 -2.69 -7.08 -9.08
N ALA A 40 -1.40 -7.41 -9.05
CA ALA A 40 -0.95 -8.81 -8.94
C ALA A 40 -1.35 -9.40 -7.58
N LEU A 41 -1.26 -8.64 -6.50
CA LEU A 41 -1.71 -9.04 -5.16
C LEU A 41 -3.23 -9.28 -5.09
N LEU A 42 -4.01 -8.55 -5.89
CA LEU A 42 -5.46 -8.70 -6.01
C LEU A 42 -5.88 -9.73 -7.07
N GLY A 43 -4.95 -10.33 -7.81
CA GLY A 43 -5.26 -11.24 -8.92
C GLY A 43 -5.90 -10.57 -10.13
N ILE A 44 -5.76 -9.24 -10.28
CA ILE A 44 -6.31 -8.49 -11.40
C ILE A 44 -5.38 -8.60 -12.60
N THR A 45 -5.86 -9.24 -13.67
CA THR A 45 -5.09 -9.43 -14.92
C THR A 45 -5.43 -8.42 -16.01
N LYS A 46 -6.57 -7.71 -15.90
CA LYS A 46 -7.00 -6.73 -16.90
C LYS A 46 -5.98 -5.59 -17.02
N PRO A 47 -5.59 -5.21 -18.25
CA PRO A 47 -4.83 -3.98 -18.45
C PRO A 47 -5.59 -2.77 -17.90
N SER A 48 -4.87 -1.83 -17.31
CA SER A 48 -5.45 -0.59 -16.78
C SER A 48 -4.42 0.51 -16.80
N GLU A 49 -4.90 1.71 -16.93
CA GLU A 49 -4.13 2.91 -16.66
C GLU A 49 -4.03 3.09 -15.15
N GLY A 50 -2.94 3.72 -14.72
CA GLY A 50 -2.70 4.02 -13.33
C GLY A 50 -2.19 5.44 -13.13
N LEU A 51 -1.66 5.69 -11.94
CA LEU A 51 -1.20 7.02 -11.56
C LEU A 51 -0.22 7.63 -12.58
N GLY A 52 0.75 6.86 -13.09
CA GLY A 52 1.75 7.35 -14.03
C GLY A 52 1.15 7.81 -15.36
N GLN A 53 0.23 7.04 -15.94
CA GLN A 53 -0.45 7.38 -17.20
C GLN A 53 -1.35 8.61 -17.00
N CYS A 54 -2.08 8.68 -15.89
CA CYS A 54 -2.93 9.80 -15.54
C CYS A 54 -2.12 11.10 -15.40
N LEU A 55 -1.00 11.08 -14.70
CA LEU A 55 -0.15 12.27 -14.54
C LEU A 55 0.57 12.69 -15.82
N SER A 56 0.74 11.77 -16.79
CA SER A 56 1.31 12.07 -18.12
C SER A 56 0.31 12.67 -19.09
N GLY A 57 -0.98 12.39 -18.90
CA GLY A 57 -2.08 12.78 -19.80
C GLY A 57 -2.98 13.86 -19.22
N SER A 58 -4.24 13.79 -19.62
CA SER A 58 -5.31 14.63 -19.06
C SER A 58 -5.93 13.96 -17.84
N LEU A 59 -6.21 14.75 -16.80
CA LEU A 59 -6.88 14.28 -15.59
C LEU A 59 -8.40 14.07 -15.80
N ASP A 60 -8.92 14.37 -16.99
CA ASP A 60 -10.36 14.33 -17.27
C ASP A 60 -10.91 12.90 -17.47
N GLN A 61 -10.03 11.92 -17.67
CA GLN A 61 -10.39 10.52 -17.93
C GLN A 61 -9.67 9.57 -16.98
N VAL A 62 -10.08 9.55 -15.72
CA VAL A 62 -9.55 8.61 -14.74
C VAL A 62 -10.47 7.39 -14.64
N HIS A 63 -9.97 6.23 -15.01
CA HIS A 63 -10.71 4.97 -14.95
C HIS A 63 -10.22 4.11 -13.79
N PHE A 64 -11.15 3.74 -12.89
CA PHE A 64 -10.86 2.85 -11.78
C PHE A 64 -11.39 1.45 -12.07
N LEU A 65 -10.64 0.44 -11.69
CA LEU A 65 -11.11 -0.95 -11.69
C LEU A 65 -11.85 -1.20 -10.38
N ARG A 66 -13.11 -1.59 -10.44
CA ARG A 66 -13.82 -2.09 -9.26
C ARG A 66 -13.38 -3.52 -8.98
N TYR A 67 -12.96 -3.79 -7.74
CA TYR A 67 -12.53 -5.11 -7.33
C TYR A 67 -13.72 -5.96 -6.90
N GLU A 68 -14.04 -7.01 -7.67
CA GLU A 68 -15.17 -7.90 -7.46
C GLU A 68 -16.49 -7.13 -7.18
N GLU A 69 -17.35 -7.66 -6.31
CA GLU A 69 -18.58 -6.98 -5.87
C GLU A 69 -18.39 -6.18 -4.58
N THR A 70 -17.17 -5.66 -4.37
CA THR A 70 -16.82 -4.85 -3.20
C THR A 70 -16.94 -3.35 -3.46
N SER A 71 -16.77 -2.55 -2.43
CA SER A 71 -16.62 -1.09 -2.52
C SER A 71 -15.17 -0.64 -2.69
N LEU A 72 -14.26 -1.57 -3.05
CA LEU A 72 -12.87 -1.27 -3.36
C LEU A 72 -12.73 -0.94 -4.85
N TYR A 73 -12.12 0.19 -5.12
CA TYR A 73 -11.69 0.64 -6.44
C TYR A 73 -10.17 0.64 -6.48
N VAL A 74 -9.59 0.22 -7.60
CA VAL A 74 -8.15 0.10 -7.79
C VAL A 74 -7.71 0.99 -8.94
N PHE A 75 -6.69 1.80 -8.67
CA PHE A 75 -6.04 2.68 -9.63
C PHE A 75 -4.57 2.31 -9.72
N ALA A 76 -4.28 1.30 -10.50
CA ALA A 76 -2.95 0.72 -10.63
C ALA A 76 -2.62 0.46 -12.11
N GLY A 77 -1.50 0.99 -12.56
CA GLY A 77 -0.98 0.77 -13.90
C GLY A 77 -0.50 -0.66 -14.12
N SER A 78 -0.31 -1.01 -15.39
CA SER A 78 0.20 -2.33 -15.77
C SER A 78 1.69 -2.28 -16.11
N GLU A 79 2.22 -1.11 -16.43
CA GLU A 79 3.58 -0.94 -16.93
C GLU A 79 4.40 -0.01 -16.02
N PRO A 80 5.67 -0.34 -15.76
CA PRO A 80 6.59 0.53 -15.05
C PRO A 80 6.82 1.86 -15.79
N ILE A 81 6.98 2.93 -15.04
CA ILE A 81 7.30 4.27 -15.57
C ILE A 81 8.80 4.56 -15.39
N HIS A 82 9.45 4.93 -16.48
CA HIS A 82 10.82 5.45 -16.42
C HIS A 82 10.79 6.90 -15.90
N ALA A 83 11.64 7.23 -14.94
CA ALA A 83 11.77 8.57 -14.34
C ALA A 83 10.46 9.17 -13.77
N PRO A 84 9.78 8.48 -12.83
CA PRO A 84 8.48 8.91 -12.29
C PRO A 84 8.52 10.27 -11.59
N MET A 85 9.67 10.71 -11.08
CA MET A 85 9.82 12.03 -10.45
C MET A 85 9.42 13.20 -11.37
N ASN A 86 9.57 13.04 -12.69
CA ASN A 86 9.13 14.06 -13.65
C ASN A 86 7.61 14.21 -13.71
N LEU A 87 6.88 13.14 -13.32
CA LEU A 87 5.42 13.10 -13.31
C LEU A 87 4.85 13.51 -11.95
N LEU A 88 5.59 13.26 -10.87
CA LEU A 88 5.19 13.60 -9.51
C LEU A 88 5.38 15.08 -9.18
N GLN A 89 5.20 15.93 -10.19
CA GLN A 89 5.18 17.38 -9.99
C GLN A 89 4.04 17.74 -9.04
N TYR A 90 4.35 18.62 -8.09
CA TYR A 90 3.48 18.98 -6.97
C TYR A 90 2.04 19.28 -7.42
N ASP A 91 1.86 20.15 -8.40
CA ASP A 91 0.56 20.64 -8.81
C ASP A 91 -0.36 19.57 -9.40
N LYS A 92 0.18 18.63 -10.19
CA LYS A 92 -0.63 17.59 -10.84
C LYS A 92 -1.12 16.53 -9.86
N LEU A 93 -0.24 16.09 -8.96
CA LEU A 93 -0.61 15.08 -7.96
C LEU A 93 -1.62 15.67 -6.97
N GLU A 94 -1.41 16.91 -6.54
CA GLU A 94 -2.34 17.63 -5.67
C GLU A 94 -3.71 17.79 -6.31
N ALA A 95 -3.78 18.25 -7.56
CA ALA A 95 -5.02 18.41 -8.31
C ALA A 95 -5.77 17.07 -8.43
N LEU A 96 -5.06 15.98 -8.73
CA LEU A 96 -5.64 14.65 -8.81
C LEU A 96 -6.22 14.22 -7.45
N ILE A 97 -5.44 14.29 -6.38
CA ILE A 97 -5.89 13.89 -5.03
C ILE A 97 -7.10 14.73 -4.60
N ASN A 98 -7.10 16.05 -4.85
CA ASN A 98 -8.22 16.92 -4.52
C ASN A 98 -9.49 16.57 -5.31
N THR A 99 -9.36 16.15 -6.56
CA THR A 99 -10.47 15.65 -7.37
C THR A 99 -11.04 14.34 -6.83
N LEU A 100 -10.17 13.45 -6.30
CA LEU A 100 -10.56 12.15 -5.80
C LEU A 100 -11.16 12.16 -4.38
N ARG A 101 -10.73 13.10 -3.54
CA ARG A 101 -11.18 13.21 -2.14
C ARG A 101 -12.70 13.18 -1.96
N PRO A 102 -13.53 13.90 -2.72
CA PRO A 102 -14.98 13.87 -2.53
C PRO A 102 -15.65 12.59 -3.05
N MET A 103 -14.92 11.74 -3.75
CA MET A 103 -15.46 10.54 -4.40
C MET A 103 -15.34 9.28 -3.52
N PHE A 104 -14.46 9.30 -2.51
CA PHE A 104 -14.11 8.12 -1.69
C PHE A 104 -14.06 8.47 -0.21
N ASP A 105 -14.45 7.52 0.65
CA ASP A 105 -14.32 7.66 2.11
C ASP A 105 -12.85 7.55 2.53
N TYR A 106 -12.09 6.68 1.84
CA TYR A 106 -10.65 6.48 2.05
C TYR A 106 -9.92 6.36 0.73
N ILE A 107 -8.74 6.96 0.67
CA ILE A 107 -7.77 6.78 -0.41
C ILE A 107 -6.51 6.19 0.24
N VAL A 108 -6.18 4.97 -0.13
CA VAL A 108 -4.94 4.29 0.30
C VAL A 108 -3.94 4.41 -0.83
N LEU A 109 -2.81 5.06 -0.57
CA LEU A 109 -1.74 5.26 -1.53
C LEU A 109 -0.57 4.34 -1.16
N ASP A 110 -0.36 3.27 -1.91
CA ASP A 110 0.86 2.45 -1.80
C ASP A 110 2.04 3.19 -2.44
N THR A 111 3.20 3.14 -1.82
CA THR A 111 4.37 3.92 -2.26
C THR A 111 5.63 3.06 -2.26
N PRO A 112 6.65 3.41 -3.06
CA PRO A 112 7.96 2.77 -2.95
C PRO A 112 8.63 3.03 -1.60
N PRO A 113 9.74 2.34 -1.27
CA PRO A 113 10.47 2.52 0.00
C PRO A 113 11.04 3.94 0.12
N CYS A 114 10.75 4.64 1.22
CA CYS A 114 11.09 6.05 1.40
C CYS A 114 12.57 6.33 1.71
N ALA A 115 13.33 5.36 2.21
CA ALA A 115 14.77 5.54 2.42
C ALA A 115 15.57 5.46 1.11
N MET A 116 14.98 4.87 0.06
CA MET A 116 15.66 4.65 -1.22
C MET A 116 15.12 5.51 -2.36
N MET A 117 13.86 5.94 -2.26
CA MET A 117 13.13 6.58 -3.36
C MET A 117 12.50 7.90 -2.92
N ALA A 118 12.88 8.97 -3.58
CA ALA A 118 12.29 10.29 -3.35
C ALA A 118 10.82 10.39 -3.75
N ASP A 119 10.34 9.46 -4.58
CA ASP A 119 8.95 9.36 -5.03
C ASP A 119 7.99 9.29 -3.84
N ALA A 120 8.30 8.46 -2.82
CA ALA A 120 7.50 8.34 -1.61
C ALA A 120 7.43 9.66 -0.81
N LEU A 121 8.54 10.42 -0.77
CA LEU A 121 8.61 11.71 -0.09
C LEU A 121 7.81 12.79 -0.81
N ALA A 122 7.79 12.75 -2.15
CA ALA A 122 6.93 13.63 -2.94
C ALA A 122 5.45 13.35 -2.66
N MET A 123 5.05 12.08 -2.58
CA MET A 123 3.67 11.66 -2.35
C MET A 123 3.17 11.95 -0.92
N CYS A 124 4.04 11.83 0.10
CA CYS A 124 3.61 11.93 1.50
C CYS A 124 3.04 13.31 1.88
N ARG A 125 3.35 14.36 1.11
CA ARG A 125 2.83 15.72 1.32
C ARG A 125 1.35 15.88 0.95
N HIS A 126 0.81 14.95 0.14
CA HIS A 126 -0.56 15.00 -0.38
C HIS A 126 -1.52 14.08 0.38
N VAL A 127 -1.03 13.38 1.41
CA VAL A 127 -1.84 12.48 2.25
C VAL A 127 -2.06 13.06 3.64
N ASP A 128 -3.16 12.66 4.27
CA ASP A 128 -3.51 13.13 5.63
C ASP A 128 -2.67 12.45 6.69
N ARG A 129 -2.30 11.17 6.46
CA ARG A 129 -1.53 10.35 7.40
C ARG A 129 -0.64 9.35 6.66
N VAL A 130 0.49 9.05 7.28
CA VAL A 130 1.44 8.03 6.80
C VAL A 130 1.50 6.89 7.80
N ILE A 131 1.35 5.66 7.31
CA ILE A 131 1.61 4.42 8.05
C ILE A 131 2.98 3.90 7.59
N TYR A 132 3.88 3.65 8.53
CA TYR A 132 5.20 3.13 8.23
C TYR A 132 5.27 1.63 8.51
N VAL A 133 5.61 0.84 7.49
CA VAL A 133 5.70 -0.62 7.62
C VAL A 133 7.13 -1.01 7.93
N ILE A 134 7.33 -1.79 8.97
CA ILE A 134 8.62 -2.37 9.39
C ILE A 134 8.44 -3.88 9.42
N ARG A 135 9.29 -4.60 8.71
CA ARG A 135 9.33 -6.06 8.80
C ARG A 135 10.35 -6.49 9.85
N GLU A 136 9.93 -7.39 10.75
CA GLU A 136 10.79 -7.94 11.79
C GLU A 136 12.05 -8.59 11.18
N ASP A 137 13.21 -8.33 11.80
CA ASP A 137 14.52 -8.89 11.44
C ASP A 137 14.90 -8.76 9.94
N PHE A 138 14.48 -7.66 9.29
CA PHE A 138 14.67 -7.51 7.86
C PHE A 138 15.49 -6.27 7.48
N ALA A 139 15.04 -5.08 7.87
CA ALA A 139 15.77 -3.84 7.65
C ALA A 139 16.71 -3.53 8.83
N ALA A 140 17.90 -2.99 8.55
CA ALA A 140 18.77 -2.49 9.60
C ALA A 140 18.14 -1.29 10.32
N THR A 141 18.39 -1.16 11.63
CA THR A 141 17.86 -0.05 12.43
C THR A 141 18.24 1.32 11.84
N THR A 142 19.44 1.45 11.28
CA THR A 142 19.91 2.67 10.61
C THR A 142 19.04 3.01 9.41
N GLN A 143 18.68 2.05 8.57
CA GLN A 143 17.80 2.25 7.41
C GLN A 143 16.39 2.66 7.83
N ILE A 144 15.88 2.10 8.94
CA ILE A 144 14.58 2.50 9.51
C ILE A 144 14.62 3.95 9.96
N PHE A 145 15.69 4.34 10.69
CA PHE A 145 15.85 5.72 11.14
C PHE A 145 15.99 6.71 9.97
N GLU A 146 16.79 6.38 8.95
CA GLU A 146 16.95 7.19 7.74
C GLU A 146 15.59 7.41 7.04
N GLY A 147 14.78 6.37 6.89
CA GLY A 147 13.45 6.47 6.32
C GLY A 147 12.49 7.36 7.14
N ILE A 148 12.53 7.24 8.47
CA ILE A 148 11.71 8.07 9.37
C ILE A 148 12.17 9.53 9.32
N GLN A 149 13.49 9.79 9.33
CA GLN A 149 14.03 11.14 9.23
C GLN A 149 13.71 11.79 7.89
N ALA A 150 13.79 11.02 6.78
CA ALA A 150 13.40 11.52 5.46
C ALA A 150 11.92 11.93 5.41
N LEU A 151 11.03 11.13 5.99
CA LEU A 151 9.60 11.47 6.09
C LEU A 151 9.36 12.69 6.99
N ALA A 152 10.06 12.80 8.11
CA ALA A 152 10.00 13.97 8.98
C ALA A 152 10.47 15.24 8.28
N GLY A 153 11.56 15.16 7.50
CA GLY A 153 12.05 16.26 6.68
C GLY A 153 11.12 16.65 5.52
N ALA A 154 10.20 15.77 5.15
CA ALA A 154 9.16 16.03 4.15
C ALA A 154 7.81 16.44 4.77
N ASP A 155 7.77 16.77 6.07
CA ASP A 155 6.57 17.15 6.84
C ASP A 155 5.47 16.08 6.86
N ALA A 156 5.84 14.81 6.75
CA ALA A 156 4.91 13.70 6.76
C ALA A 156 4.21 13.56 8.12
N ARG A 157 2.88 13.48 8.11
CA ARG A 157 2.08 13.30 9.34
C ARG A 157 1.93 11.82 9.64
N MET A 158 2.76 11.31 10.55
CA MET A 158 2.74 9.90 10.93
C MET A 158 1.45 9.54 11.68
N ALA A 159 0.79 8.45 11.24
CA ALA A 159 -0.31 7.80 11.99
C ALA A 159 0.25 6.76 12.97
N GLY A 160 1.32 6.07 12.58
CA GLY A 160 1.95 5.02 13.35
C GLY A 160 2.75 4.03 12.51
N PHE A 161 3.00 2.87 13.11
CA PHE A 161 3.83 1.82 12.53
C PHE A 161 3.04 0.51 12.44
N VAL A 162 3.30 -0.26 11.37
CA VAL A 162 2.88 -1.66 11.26
C VAL A 162 4.14 -2.52 11.37
N PHE A 163 4.21 -3.33 12.41
CA PHE A 163 5.28 -4.31 12.59
C PHE A 163 4.87 -5.63 11.91
N ASN A 164 5.37 -5.83 10.72
CA ASN A 164 4.97 -6.91 9.83
C ASN A 164 5.83 -8.17 10.02
N CYS A 165 5.26 -9.33 9.74
CA CYS A 165 5.92 -10.65 9.87
C CYS A 165 6.46 -10.92 11.29
N ALA A 166 5.92 -10.27 12.31
CA ALA A 166 6.36 -10.47 13.68
C ALA A 166 6.16 -11.93 14.10
N ALA A 167 7.22 -12.54 14.61
CA ALA A 167 7.14 -13.86 15.19
C ALA A 167 6.22 -13.82 16.42
N ASN A 168 5.32 -14.80 16.56
CA ASN A 168 4.51 -14.93 17.76
C ASN A 168 5.42 -15.07 18.96
N VAL A 169 5.58 -14.04 19.75
CA VAL A 169 6.24 -14.11 21.07
C VAL A 169 5.37 -14.98 21.96
N ARG A 170 5.60 -16.28 21.94
CA ARG A 170 5.04 -17.21 22.92
C ARG A 170 5.71 -16.91 24.25
N GLY A 171 5.06 -16.15 25.11
CA GLY A 171 5.52 -15.98 26.48
C GLY A 171 5.21 -14.66 27.13
N SER A 172 3.96 -14.23 27.18
CA SER A 172 3.44 -13.45 28.30
C SER A 172 1.99 -13.82 28.54
N SER A 173 1.77 -14.56 29.61
CA SER A 173 0.47 -14.87 30.19
C SER A 173 -0.19 -13.61 30.71
N SER A 174 -0.92 -12.89 29.88
CA SER A 174 -2.03 -12.03 30.30
C SER A 174 -2.92 -11.75 29.09
N GLY A 175 -4.13 -12.33 29.17
CA GLY A 175 -5.08 -12.46 28.09
C GLY A 175 -5.56 -11.16 27.49
N TYR A 176 -5.74 -11.23 26.23
CA TYR A 176 -6.87 -10.78 25.40
C TYR A 176 -6.49 -11.18 23.95
N GLY A 177 -6.64 -12.48 23.64
CA GLY A 177 -6.41 -12.99 22.31
C GLY A 177 -7.73 -13.19 21.57
N TYR A 178 -8.03 -12.38 20.58
CA TYR A 178 -8.97 -12.74 19.53
C TYR A 178 -8.22 -13.50 18.44
N GLY A 179 -8.11 -14.82 18.63
CA GLY A 179 -7.52 -15.71 17.63
C GLY A 179 -8.56 -16.15 16.61
N TYR A 180 -8.56 -15.62 15.41
CA TYR A 180 -9.21 -16.26 14.25
C TYR A 180 -8.18 -17.17 13.56
N GLY A 181 -8.10 -18.41 14.05
CA GLY A 181 -7.32 -19.46 13.40
C GLY A 181 -8.10 -20.09 12.27
N TYR A 182 -7.77 -19.80 11.02
CA TYR A 182 -8.17 -20.63 9.88
C TYR A 182 -7.17 -21.79 9.75
N GLY A 183 -7.52 -22.92 10.37
CA GLY A 183 -6.79 -24.17 10.23
C GLY A 183 -7.10 -24.85 8.90
N TYR A 184 -6.17 -24.86 7.97
CA TYR A 184 -6.20 -25.80 6.85
C TYR A 184 -5.77 -27.19 7.35
N GLY A 185 -6.74 -28.09 7.49
CA GLY A 185 -6.53 -29.48 7.85
C GLY A 185 -5.74 -30.24 6.78
N LYS A 186 -4.54 -30.68 7.11
CA LYS A 186 -3.81 -31.71 6.36
C LYS A 186 -4.45 -33.07 6.62
N THR A 187 -5.19 -33.60 5.68
CA THR A 187 -5.62 -35.01 5.67
C THR A 187 -4.40 -35.90 5.46
N LYS A 188 -3.99 -36.62 6.51
CA LYS A 188 -3.06 -37.75 6.42
C LYS A 188 -3.77 -38.91 5.72
N ARG A 189 -3.33 -39.28 4.52
CA ARG A 189 -3.63 -40.60 3.94
C ARG A 189 -2.86 -41.66 4.75
N LYS A 190 -3.61 -42.56 5.39
CA LYS A 190 -3.09 -43.83 5.90
C LYS A 190 -2.89 -44.77 4.71
N SER A 191 -1.66 -45.25 4.51
CA SER A 191 -1.35 -46.44 3.72
C SER A 191 -1.85 -47.66 4.52
N ALA A 192 -2.66 -48.49 3.94
CA ALA A 192 -2.93 -49.85 4.39
C ALA A 192 -2.27 -50.80 3.40
N GLU A 193 -1.66 -51.80 3.98
CA GLU A 193 -1.11 -53.01 3.35
C GLU A 193 -2.14 -53.72 2.45
#